data_93214e65a28f9e47ba5c02e628814502
#
_entry.id   93214e65a28f9e47ba5c02e628814502
#
_cell.length_a   1.000
_cell.length_b   1.000
_cell.length_c   1.000
_cell.angle_alpha   90.00
_cell.angle_beta   90.00
_cell.angle_gamma   90.00
#
_symmetry.space_group_name_H-M   'P 1'
#
loop_
_entity.id
_entity.type
_entity.pdbx_description
1 polymer ?
#
loop_
_entity_poly.entity_id
_entity_poly.type
_entity_poly.pdbx_seq_one_letter_code
_entity_poly.pdbx_strand_id
1 'polypeptide(L)'
;NFSVFDQLILDPNLTKTVPLNQYFYTAMDTYIHSFESLNGSFRNLIADNYNISALNLCEQIFQSQNIKSIHNRAKLMTASYMGGIALSSTLVGLVHPFSAGLSVVFGIHHCLANCIAMRGMKEFYPKEYKYFWQVVKKHKIKIPKITKNSLDRDNLNRLFLSTIIHEKPLENALGRKFKTILSKDKVFSIFKLMS
;
A
#
# COMPACT_ATOMS: atom_id res chain seq x y z
N ASN A 1 -10.67 23.40 -6.24
CA ASN A 1 -11.85 23.15 -5.42
C ASN A 1 -11.54 22.00 -4.47
N PHE A 2 -11.47 22.28 -3.19
CA PHE A 2 -11.28 21.26 -2.16
C PHE A 2 -12.68 20.79 -1.73
N SER A 3 -12.92 19.47 -1.85
CA SER A 3 -14.12 18.87 -1.26
C SER A 3 -13.82 18.66 0.22
N VAL A 4 -14.37 19.52 1.05
CA VAL A 4 -14.34 19.39 2.51
C VAL A 4 -15.69 18.85 2.94
N PHE A 5 -15.69 17.79 3.77
CA PHE A 5 -16.92 17.26 4.31
C PHE A 5 -17.40 18.12 5.49
N ASP A 6 -18.67 18.51 5.48
CA ASP A 6 -19.29 19.13 6.65
C ASP A 6 -19.49 18.10 7.77
N GLN A 7 -19.72 16.84 7.40
CA GLN A 7 -19.89 15.73 8.32
C GLN A 7 -19.42 14.41 7.68
N LEU A 8 -18.77 13.58 8.46
CA LEU A 8 -18.38 12.21 8.08
C LEU A 8 -19.08 11.19 8.98
N ILE A 9 -19.79 10.24 8.38
CA ILE A 9 -20.43 9.12 9.08
C ILE A 9 -19.69 7.83 8.74
N LEU A 10 -19.13 7.19 9.75
CA LEU A 10 -18.40 5.91 9.64
C LEU A 10 -19.27 4.78 10.19
N ASP A 11 -20.08 4.16 9.32
CA ASP A 11 -20.93 3.00 9.71
C ASP A 11 -20.25 1.68 9.28
N PRO A 12 -19.75 0.87 10.24
CA PRO A 12 -19.10 -0.39 9.94
C PRO A 12 -20.05 -1.45 9.36
N ASN A 13 -21.38 -1.27 9.47
CA ASN A 13 -22.35 -2.20 8.89
C ASN A 13 -22.31 -2.17 7.36
N LEU A 14 -21.99 -1.04 6.75
CA LEU A 14 -21.87 -0.90 5.29
C LEU A 14 -20.76 -1.78 4.69
N THR A 15 -19.80 -2.21 5.49
CA THR A 15 -18.69 -3.08 5.05
C THR A 15 -18.91 -4.57 5.35
N LYS A 16 -20.09 -4.97 5.87
CA LYS A 16 -20.39 -6.34 6.28
C LYS A 16 -20.24 -7.35 5.13
N THR A 17 -20.67 -7.00 3.94
CA THR A 17 -20.71 -7.87 2.76
C THR A 17 -19.41 -7.91 1.96
N VAL A 18 -18.42 -7.03 2.27
CA VAL A 18 -17.12 -7.03 1.57
C VAL A 18 -16.45 -8.41 1.70
N PRO A 19 -16.02 -9.07 0.59
CA PRO A 19 -15.32 -10.34 0.66
C PRO A 19 -14.05 -10.28 1.51
N LEU A 20 -13.68 -11.39 2.16
CA LEU A 20 -12.53 -11.43 3.09
C LEU A 20 -11.23 -10.92 2.45
N ASN A 21 -10.91 -11.40 1.25
CA ASN A 21 -9.67 -10.99 0.57
C ASN A 21 -9.69 -9.48 0.25
N GLN A 22 -10.81 -8.95 -0.23
CA GLN A 22 -10.94 -7.52 -0.52
C GLN A 22 -10.83 -6.68 0.76
N TYR A 23 -11.47 -7.11 1.85
CA TYR A 23 -11.34 -6.47 3.14
C TYR A 23 -9.87 -6.43 3.61
N PHE A 24 -9.16 -7.56 3.46
CA PHE A 24 -7.74 -7.64 3.79
C PHE A 24 -6.89 -6.70 2.92
N TYR A 25 -7.12 -6.68 1.60
CA TYR A 25 -6.36 -5.80 0.70
C TYR A 25 -6.54 -4.33 1.06
N THR A 26 -7.77 -3.92 1.38
CA THR A 26 -8.07 -2.55 1.82
C THR A 26 -7.41 -2.22 3.15
N ALA A 27 -7.45 -3.14 4.12
CA ALA A 27 -6.78 -2.95 5.41
C ALA A 27 -5.25 -2.87 5.24
N MET A 28 -4.69 -3.70 4.35
CA MET A 28 -3.26 -3.68 4.05
C MET A 28 -2.85 -2.41 3.31
N ASP A 29 -3.68 -1.90 2.42
CA ASP A 29 -3.47 -0.61 1.75
C ASP A 29 -3.37 0.54 2.77
N THR A 30 -4.29 0.60 3.73
CA THR A 30 -4.24 1.56 4.84
C THR A 30 -2.95 1.42 5.67
N TYR A 31 -2.51 0.20 5.94
CA TYR A 31 -1.26 -0.09 6.64
C TYR A 31 -0.05 0.41 5.83
N ILE A 32 -0.04 0.13 4.51
CA ILE A 32 1.05 0.52 3.60
C ILE A 32 1.15 2.05 3.51
N HIS A 33 0.04 2.76 3.32
CA HIS A 33 0.00 4.22 3.35
C HIS A 33 0.71 4.78 4.58
N SER A 34 0.34 4.27 5.75
CA SER A 34 0.81 4.80 7.02
C SER A 34 2.29 4.52 7.25
N PHE A 35 2.78 3.31 6.96
CA PHE A 35 4.20 3.03 7.15
C PHE A 35 5.08 3.74 6.11
N GLU A 36 4.63 3.86 4.86
CA GLU A 36 5.38 4.58 3.83
C GLU A 36 5.52 6.06 4.17
N SER A 37 4.44 6.68 4.66
CA SER A 37 4.48 8.06 5.12
C SER A 37 5.45 8.24 6.29
N LEU A 38 5.45 7.33 7.26
CA LEU A 38 6.34 7.37 8.43
C LEU A 38 7.81 7.08 8.09
N ASN A 39 8.09 6.31 7.04
CA ASN A 39 9.45 6.02 6.57
C ASN A 39 9.97 7.05 5.56
N GLY A 40 9.11 7.97 5.09
CA GLY A 40 9.48 8.98 4.11
C GLY A 40 10.20 10.19 4.70
N SER A 41 10.67 11.07 3.83
CA SER A 41 11.33 12.34 4.18
C SER A 41 10.32 13.49 4.35
N PHE A 42 9.16 13.44 3.69
CA PHE A 42 8.09 14.44 3.80
C PHE A 42 7.19 14.12 4.99
N ARG A 43 7.57 14.59 6.17
CA ARG A 43 6.90 14.30 7.44
C ARG A 43 6.53 15.56 8.21
N ASN A 44 5.49 15.46 9.04
CA ASN A 44 5.16 16.41 10.08
C ASN A 44 4.53 15.70 11.28
N LEU A 45 4.66 16.28 12.47
CA LEU A 45 4.24 15.65 13.72
C LEU A 45 2.74 15.34 13.78
N ILE A 46 1.88 16.14 13.14
CA ILE A 46 0.43 15.92 13.12
C ILE A 46 0.12 14.67 12.31
N ALA A 47 0.64 14.59 11.08
CA ALA A 47 0.46 13.43 10.21
C ALA A 47 1.09 12.16 10.80
N ASP A 48 2.24 12.27 11.46
CA ASP A 48 2.89 11.15 12.12
C ASP A 48 1.99 10.53 13.20
N ASN A 49 1.33 11.36 14.03
CA ASN A 49 0.40 10.86 15.04
C ASN A 49 -0.81 10.14 14.42
N TYR A 50 -1.37 10.66 13.33
CA TYR A 50 -2.46 10.00 12.60
C TYR A 50 -1.98 8.67 11.99
N ASN A 51 -0.81 8.63 11.37
CA ASN A 51 -0.25 7.41 10.79
C ASN A 51 0.08 6.35 11.85
N ILE A 52 0.67 6.73 12.99
CA ILE A 52 0.93 5.82 14.11
C ILE A 52 -0.39 5.22 14.63
N SER A 53 -1.42 6.05 14.79
CA SER A 53 -2.75 5.59 15.22
C SER A 53 -3.36 4.63 14.21
N ALA A 54 -3.29 4.95 12.91
CA ALA A 54 -3.78 4.09 11.85
C ALA A 54 -3.05 2.74 11.80
N LEU A 55 -1.70 2.73 11.93
CA LEU A 55 -0.91 1.50 12.02
C LEU A 55 -1.33 0.63 13.20
N ASN A 56 -1.45 1.22 14.39
CA ASN A 56 -1.86 0.49 15.58
C ASN A 56 -3.24 -0.16 15.43
N LEU A 57 -4.20 0.54 14.81
CA LEU A 57 -5.52 -0.02 14.52
C LEU A 57 -5.44 -1.17 13.49
N CYS A 58 -4.67 -1.02 12.42
CA CYS A 58 -4.44 -2.07 11.44
C CYS A 58 -3.78 -3.32 12.08
N GLU A 59 -2.77 -3.14 12.92
CA GLU A 59 -2.10 -4.23 13.62
C GLU A 59 -3.05 -4.98 14.56
N GLN A 60 -3.91 -4.27 15.31
CA GLN A 60 -4.95 -4.90 16.12
C GLN A 60 -5.93 -5.74 15.28
N ILE A 61 -6.31 -5.24 14.10
CA ILE A 61 -7.15 -5.99 13.15
C ILE A 61 -6.42 -7.26 12.71
N PHE A 62 -5.17 -7.16 12.27
CA PHE A 62 -4.38 -8.29 11.77
C PHE A 62 -4.00 -9.31 12.87
N GLN A 63 -3.93 -8.88 14.12
CA GLN A 63 -3.72 -9.79 15.25
C GLN A 63 -4.99 -10.54 15.66
N SER A 64 -6.16 -10.04 15.33
CA SER A 64 -7.45 -10.64 15.67
C SER A 64 -7.64 -12.00 14.99
N GLN A 65 -8.38 -12.91 15.65
CA GLN A 65 -8.84 -14.17 15.05
C GLN A 65 -9.94 -13.92 14.01
N ASN A 66 -10.82 -12.97 14.25
CA ASN A 66 -11.87 -12.55 13.32
C ASN A 66 -11.62 -11.12 12.83
N ILE A 67 -10.87 -11.00 11.73
CA ILE A 67 -10.52 -9.70 11.17
C ILE A 67 -11.73 -8.91 10.67
N LYS A 68 -12.86 -9.57 10.39
CA LYS A 68 -14.10 -8.94 9.92
C LYS A 68 -15.16 -8.74 11.01
N SER A 69 -14.82 -8.86 12.29
CA SER A 69 -15.74 -8.52 13.37
C SER A 69 -16.21 -7.06 13.23
N ILE A 70 -17.39 -6.74 13.78
CA ILE A 70 -17.90 -5.36 13.72
C ILE A 70 -16.91 -4.34 14.30
N HIS A 71 -16.23 -4.68 15.40
CA HIS A 71 -15.19 -3.84 15.99
C HIS A 71 -14.00 -3.64 15.06
N ASN A 72 -13.56 -4.67 14.35
CA ASN A 72 -12.46 -4.57 13.41
C ASN A 72 -12.85 -3.80 12.15
N ARG A 73 -14.12 -3.89 11.69
CA ARG A 73 -14.63 -3.04 10.62
C ARG A 73 -14.66 -1.57 11.02
N ALA A 74 -15.10 -1.27 12.25
CA ALA A 74 -15.05 0.09 12.80
C ALA A 74 -13.60 0.60 12.89
N LYS A 75 -12.67 -0.21 13.41
CA LYS A 75 -11.24 0.13 13.46
C LYS A 75 -10.68 0.42 12.08
N LEU A 76 -11.01 -0.38 11.06
CA LEU A 76 -10.51 -0.18 9.71
C LEU A 76 -11.02 1.14 9.11
N MET A 77 -12.30 1.45 9.26
CA MET A 77 -12.84 2.73 8.78
C MET A 77 -12.16 3.91 9.46
N THR A 78 -11.93 3.83 10.77
CA THR A 78 -11.21 4.87 11.54
C THR A 78 -9.76 4.96 11.08
N ALA A 79 -9.05 3.84 10.91
CA ALA A 79 -7.68 3.81 10.44
C ALA A 79 -7.54 4.40 9.03
N SER A 80 -8.45 4.04 8.13
CA SER A 80 -8.48 4.56 6.76
C SER A 80 -8.70 6.08 6.73
N TYR A 81 -9.59 6.59 7.57
CA TYR A 81 -9.81 8.03 7.71
C TYR A 81 -8.57 8.75 8.25
N MET A 82 -7.97 8.23 9.32
CA MET A 82 -6.74 8.79 9.89
C MET A 82 -5.57 8.79 8.90
N GLY A 83 -5.35 7.67 8.21
CA GLY A 83 -4.34 7.58 7.16
C GLY A 83 -4.58 8.57 6.01
N GLY A 84 -5.85 8.75 5.61
CA GLY A 84 -6.25 9.74 4.60
C GLY A 84 -5.95 11.18 5.02
N ILE A 85 -6.23 11.54 6.28
CA ILE A 85 -5.85 12.86 6.83
C ILE A 85 -4.33 13.04 6.80
N ALA A 86 -3.57 12.03 7.23
CA ALA A 86 -2.12 12.10 7.21
C ALA A 86 -1.59 12.33 5.80
N LEU A 87 -2.12 11.62 4.79
CA LEU A 87 -1.71 11.76 3.40
C LEU A 87 -2.03 13.13 2.79
N SER A 88 -2.98 13.88 3.33
CA SER A 88 -3.27 15.24 2.85
C SER A 88 -2.08 16.19 3.02
N SER A 89 -1.13 15.87 3.90
CA SER A 89 0.03 16.69 4.23
C SER A 89 1.37 15.93 4.20
N THR A 90 1.36 14.68 3.74
CA THR A 90 2.54 13.83 3.56
C THR A 90 2.48 13.12 2.20
N LEU A 91 3.38 12.16 1.97
CA LEU A 91 3.44 11.39 0.74
C LEU A 91 3.57 9.90 1.07
N VAL A 92 3.03 9.06 0.19
CA VAL A 92 3.35 7.63 0.16
C VAL A 92 4.80 7.40 -0.27
N GLY A 93 5.26 6.16 -0.21
CA GLY A 93 6.64 5.81 -0.58
C GLY A 93 6.71 4.97 -1.84
N LEU A 94 7.48 3.86 -1.76
CA LEU A 94 7.89 3.08 -2.94
C LEU A 94 6.83 2.09 -3.42
N VAL A 95 6.01 1.52 -2.53
CA VAL A 95 5.00 0.51 -2.89
C VAL A 95 3.99 1.08 -3.88
N HIS A 96 3.50 2.30 -3.63
CA HIS A 96 2.45 2.93 -4.41
C HIS A 96 2.83 3.21 -5.88
N PRO A 97 4.01 3.76 -6.22
CA PRO A 97 4.45 3.87 -7.61
C PRO A 97 4.50 2.53 -8.34
N PHE A 98 4.98 1.47 -7.68
CA PHE A 98 5.00 0.13 -8.28
C PHE A 98 3.60 -0.44 -8.47
N SER A 99 2.71 -0.25 -7.51
CA SER A 99 1.30 -0.67 -7.61
C SER A 99 0.55 0.12 -8.70
N ALA A 100 0.83 1.41 -8.85
CA ALA A 100 0.28 2.22 -9.93
C ALA A 100 0.69 1.67 -11.30
N GLY A 101 1.96 1.27 -11.46
CA GLY A 101 2.42 0.57 -12.65
C GLY A 101 1.61 -0.69 -12.95
N LEU A 102 1.37 -1.53 -11.95
CA LEU A 102 0.54 -2.75 -12.09
C LEU A 102 -0.92 -2.41 -12.47
N SER A 103 -1.49 -1.37 -11.88
CA SER A 103 -2.85 -0.94 -12.19
C SER A 103 -2.97 -0.42 -13.61
N VAL A 104 -2.03 0.40 -14.06
CA VAL A 104 -2.04 1.00 -15.42
C VAL A 104 -1.80 -0.05 -16.50
N VAL A 105 -0.84 -0.97 -16.29
CA VAL A 105 -0.43 -1.92 -17.34
C VAL A 105 -1.32 -3.15 -17.40
N PHE A 106 -1.78 -3.65 -16.25
CA PHE A 106 -2.52 -4.90 -16.14
C PHE A 106 -3.96 -4.75 -15.65
N GLY A 107 -4.43 -3.53 -15.36
CA GLY A 107 -5.79 -3.29 -14.86
C GLY A 107 -6.03 -3.86 -13.45
N ILE A 108 -4.97 -4.10 -12.66
CA ILE A 108 -5.11 -4.69 -11.33
C ILE A 108 -5.66 -3.63 -10.37
N HIS A 109 -6.69 -4.00 -9.61
CA HIS A 109 -7.29 -3.12 -8.62
C HIS A 109 -6.27 -2.64 -7.58
N HIS A 110 -6.30 -1.35 -7.22
CA HIS A 110 -5.29 -0.64 -6.45
C HIS A 110 -4.82 -1.38 -5.17
N CYS A 111 -5.74 -1.71 -4.26
CA CYS A 111 -5.38 -2.36 -3.00
C CYS A 111 -4.74 -3.75 -3.20
N LEU A 112 -5.17 -4.49 -4.24
CA LEU A 112 -4.55 -5.75 -4.62
C LEU A 112 -3.18 -5.51 -5.25
N ALA A 113 -3.03 -4.49 -6.09
CA ALA A 113 -1.75 -4.11 -6.69
C ALA A 113 -0.72 -3.75 -5.62
N ASN A 114 -1.10 -3.05 -4.55
CA ASN A 114 -0.24 -2.78 -3.39
C ASN A 114 0.22 -4.07 -2.70
N CYS A 115 -0.68 -5.02 -2.50
CA CYS A 115 -0.32 -6.33 -1.94
C CYS A 115 0.64 -7.13 -2.85
N ILE A 116 0.46 -7.06 -4.17
CA ILE A 116 1.38 -7.69 -5.14
C ILE A 116 2.73 -6.98 -5.13
N ALA A 117 2.74 -5.64 -5.11
CA ALA A 117 3.96 -4.84 -5.10
C ALA A 117 4.83 -5.15 -3.87
N MET A 118 4.23 -5.47 -2.72
CA MET A 118 4.97 -5.90 -1.52
C MET A 118 5.92 -7.08 -1.77
N ARG A 119 5.67 -7.93 -2.79
CA ARG A 119 6.60 -9.02 -3.15
C ARG A 119 8.01 -8.52 -3.50
N GLY A 120 8.10 -7.34 -4.11
CA GLY A 120 9.37 -6.72 -4.51
C GLY A 120 10.02 -5.83 -3.46
N MET A 121 9.41 -5.65 -2.28
CA MET A 121 9.81 -4.61 -1.33
C MET A 121 10.75 -5.07 -0.20
N LYS A 122 11.23 -6.32 -0.24
CA LYS A 122 12.08 -6.88 0.82
C LYS A 122 13.33 -6.05 1.12
N GLU A 123 13.95 -5.50 0.09
CA GLU A 123 15.17 -4.70 0.20
C GLU A 123 14.92 -3.33 0.85
N PHE A 124 13.79 -2.72 0.55
CA PHE A 124 13.47 -1.35 0.95
C PHE A 124 12.74 -1.27 2.29
N TYR A 125 11.87 -2.24 2.54
CA TYR A 125 11.03 -2.32 3.75
C TYR A 125 11.11 -3.72 4.40
N PRO A 126 12.30 -4.15 4.89
CA PRO A 126 12.51 -5.54 5.34
C PRO A 126 11.63 -5.95 6.51
N LYS A 127 11.32 -5.04 7.45
CA LYS A 127 10.45 -5.28 8.60
C LYS A 127 8.99 -5.46 8.17
N GLU A 128 8.49 -4.51 7.40
CA GLU A 128 7.12 -4.46 6.89
C GLU A 128 6.86 -5.60 5.90
N TYR A 129 7.84 -5.96 5.08
CA TYR A 129 7.81 -7.15 4.23
C TYR A 129 7.63 -8.43 5.03
N LYS A 130 8.41 -8.62 6.10
CA LYS A 130 8.30 -9.79 6.97
C LYS A 130 6.93 -9.84 7.65
N TYR A 131 6.48 -8.72 8.20
CA TYR A 131 5.18 -8.59 8.83
C TYR A 131 4.03 -8.87 7.86
N PHE A 132 4.06 -8.29 6.67
CA PHE A 132 3.09 -8.54 5.61
C PHE A 132 2.88 -10.04 5.37
N TRP A 133 3.97 -10.80 5.16
CA TRP A 133 3.86 -12.24 4.89
C TRP A 133 3.42 -13.06 6.10
N GLN A 134 3.74 -12.64 7.32
CA GLN A 134 3.22 -13.26 8.54
C GLN A 134 1.68 -13.12 8.61
N VAL A 135 1.16 -11.92 8.33
CA VAL A 135 -0.26 -11.62 8.35
C VAL A 135 -1.01 -12.34 7.21
N VAL A 136 -0.45 -12.32 6.00
CA VAL A 136 -0.99 -13.08 4.83
C VAL A 136 -1.13 -14.56 5.17
N LYS A 137 -0.09 -15.17 5.76
CA LYS A 137 -0.09 -16.58 6.17
C LYS A 137 -1.12 -16.84 7.27
N LYS A 138 -1.16 -16.00 8.31
CA LYS A 138 -2.09 -16.13 9.44
C LYS A 138 -3.54 -16.18 8.99
N HIS A 139 -3.93 -15.28 8.08
CA HIS A 139 -5.32 -15.17 7.60
C HIS A 139 -5.59 -15.96 6.32
N LYS A 140 -4.61 -16.77 5.86
CA LYS A 140 -4.72 -17.61 4.64
C LYS A 140 -5.18 -16.82 3.41
N ILE A 141 -4.69 -15.59 3.29
CA ILE A 141 -5.04 -14.69 2.18
C ILE A 141 -4.28 -15.08 0.92
N LYS A 142 -4.98 -15.10 -0.20
CA LYS A 142 -4.38 -15.39 -1.51
C LYS A 142 -3.88 -14.09 -2.14
N ILE A 143 -2.57 -13.91 -2.22
CA ILE A 143 -1.93 -12.84 -3.01
C ILE A 143 -1.50 -13.43 -4.35
N PRO A 144 -2.13 -13.07 -5.47
CA PRO A 144 -1.77 -13.59 -6.78
C PRO A 144 -0.36 -13.14 -7.18
N LYS A 145 0.19 -13.82 -8.17
CA LYS A 145 1.45 -13.46 -8.84
C LYS A 145 1.14 -12.93 -10.23
N ILE A 146 2.03 -12.10 -10.74
CA ILE A 146 2.01 -11.73 -12.14
C ILE A 146 2.48 -12.94 -12.98
N THR A 147 1.80 -13.22 -14.06
CA THR A 147 2.21 -14.28 -14.97
C THR A 147 3.55 -13.93 -15.61
N LYS A 148 4.53 -14.83 -15.54
CA LYS A 148 5.89 -14.57 -16.09
C LYS A 148 5.87 -14.13 -17.56
N ASN A 149 5.01 -14.75 -18.37
CA ASN A 149 4.87 -14.42 -19.80
C ASN A 149 4.31 -13.01 -20.04
N SER A 150 3.62 -12.43 -19.05
CA SER A 150 3.14 -11.04 -19.12
C SER A 150 4.23 -10.01 -18.78
N LEU A 151 5.40 -10.44 -18.32
CA LEU A 151 6.56 -9.60 -18.04
C LEU A 151 7.54 -9.60 -19.21
N ASP A 152 7.03 -9.51 -20.44
CA ASP A 152 7.84 -9.29 -21.64
C ASP A 152 8.51 -7.90 -21.62
N ARG A 153 9.36 -7.64 -22.61
CA ARG A 153 10.14 -6.40 -22.66
C ARG A 153 9.26 -5.16 -22.82
N ASP A 154 8.15 -5.27 -23.54
CA ASP A 154 7.24 -4.14 -23.77
C ASP A 154 6.49 -3.79 -22.49
N ASN A 155 5.86 -4.76 -21.86
CA ASN A 155 5.18 -4.55 -20.58
C ASN A 155 6.12 -4.09 -19.47
N LEU A 156 7.35 -4.61 -19.40
CA LEU A 156 8.35 -4.11 -18.46
C LEU A 156 8.73 -2.64 -18.71
N ASN A 157 8.80 -2.21 -19.99
CA ASN A 157 9.00 -0.79 -20.30
C ASN A 157 7.81 0.06 -19.88
N ARG A 158 6.60 -0.38 -20.12
CA ARG A 158 5.37 0.32 -19.71
C ARG A 158 5.29 0.42 -18.18
N LEU A 159 5.59 -0.67 -17.47
CA LEU A 159 5.66 -0.71 -16.00
C LEU A 159 6.70 0.29 -15.48
N PHE A 160 7.89 0.33 -16.08
CA PHE A 160 8.93 1.30 -15.70
C PHE A 160 8.44 2.73 -15.84
N LEU A 161 7.89 3.10 -17.00
CA LEU A 161 7.40 4.45 -17.25
C LEU A 161 6.27 4.84 -16.31
N SER A 162 5.31 3.93 -16.08
CA SER A 162 4.17 4.15 -15.18
C SER A 162 4.59 4.22 -13.70
N THR A 163 5.75 3.67 -13.34
CA THR A 163 6.29 3.75 -11.98
C THR A 163 7.09 5.03 -11.78
N ILE A 164 8.02 5.33 -12.71
CA ILE A 164 9.01 6.40 -12.53
C ILE A 164 8.40 7.81 -12.64
N ILE A 165 7.21 7.94 -13.22
CA ILE A 165 6.49 9.22 -13.31
C ILE A 165 6.05 9.74 -11.94
N HIS A 166 5.97 8.88 -10.93
CA HIS A 166 5.60 9.24 -9.56
C HIS A 166 6.81 9.77 -8.77
N GLU A 167 7.43 10.85 -9.27
CA GLU A 167 8.68 11.39 -8.73
C GLU A 167 8.59 11.74 -7.24
N LYS A 168 7.51 12.43 -6.80
CA LYS A 168 7.37 12.86 -5.39
C LYS A 168 7.34 11.69 -4.40
N PRO A 169 6.52 10.64 -4.56
CA PRO A 169 6.58 9.44 -3.73
C PRO A 169 7.96 8.75 -3.75
N LEU A 170 8.59 8.65 -4.92
CA LEU A 170 9.89 8.03 -5.06
C LEU A 170 10.98 8.84 -4.36
N GLU A 171 10.95 10.16 -4.47
CA GLU A 171 11.84 11.06 -3.74
C GLU A 171 11.59 11.01 -2.23
N ASN A 172 10.34 10.92 -1.80
CA ASN A 172 9.98 10.73 -0.40
C ASN A 172 10.65 9.50 0.21
N ALA A 173 10.62 8.37 -0.51
CA ALA A 173 11.16 7.10 -0.03
C ALA A 173 12.69 6.99 -0.15
N LEU A 174 13.28 7.50 -1.22
CA LEU A 174 14.68 7.23 -1.62
C LEU A 174 15.55 8.49 -1.71
N GLY A 175 14.96 9.67 -1.50
CA GLY A 175 15.63 10.95 -1.67
C GLY A 175 15.83 11.35 -3.14
N ARG A 176 16.44 12.50 -3.36
CA ARG A 176 16.62 13.13 -4.69
C ARG A 176 17.36 12.26 -5.71
N LYS A 177 18.15 11.28 -5.23
CA LYS A 177 18.91 10.35 -6.09
C LYS A 177 18.13 9.10 -6.47
N PHE A 178 16.80 9.06 -6.28
CA PHE A 178 15.99 7.88 -6.55
C PHE A 178 16.15 7.32 -7.97
N LYS A 179 16.38 8.18 -8.99
CA LYS A 179 16.60 7.75 -10.40
C LYS A 179 17.89 6.93 -10.57
N THR A 180 18.89 7.17 -9.74
CA THR A 180 20.13 6.36 -9.73
C THR A 180 19.90 5.02 -9.05
N ILE A 181 19.13 5.00 -7.95
CA ILE A 181 18.80 3.78 -7.20
C ILE A 181 17.86 2.90 -8.02
N LEU A 182 16.84 3.50 -8.63
CA LEU A 182 15.83 2.84 -9.47
C LEU A 182 16.19 2.94 -10.95
N SER A 183 17.38 2.43 -11.31
CA SER A 183 17.71 2.24 -12.72
C SER A 183 16.66 1.36 -13.40
N LYS A 184 16.55 1.42 -14.72
CA LYS A 184 15.59 0.62 -15.49
C LYS A 184 15.69 -0.87 -15.18
N ASP A 185 16.92 -1.39 -15.12
CA ASP A 185 17.18 -2.81 -14.82
C ASP A 185 16.77 -3.16 -13.38
N LYS A 186 16.99 -2.25 -12.43
CA LYS A 186 16.55 -2.43 -11.05
C LYS A 186 15.02 -2.49 -10.96
N VAL A 187 14.30 -1.59 -11.62
CA VAL A 187 12.83 -1.62 -11.66
C VAL A 187 12.33 -2.91 -12.30
N PHE A 188 12.93 -3.33 -13.42
CA PHE A 188 12.60 -4.61 -14.07
C PHE A 188 12.81 -5.80 -13.13
N SER A 189 13.93 -5.83 -12.39
CA SER A 189 14.21 -6.90 -11.44
C SER A 189 13.16 -6.95 -10.31
N ILE A 190 12.72 -5.78 -9.80
CA ILE A 190 11.69 -5.68 -8.77
C ILE A 190 10.35 -6.24 -9.29
N PHE A 191 9.91 -5.87 -10.52
CA PHE A 191 8.69 -6.44 -11.10
C PHE A 191 8.77 -7.96 -11.31
N LYS A 192 9.92 -8.48 -11.69
CA LYS A 192 10.13 -9.95 -11.82
C LYS A 192 9.98 -10.70 -10.49
N LEU A 193 10.22 -10.06 -9.33
CA LEU A 193 9.94 -10.65 -8.02
C LEU A 193 8.44 -10.79 -7.73
N MET A 194 7.59 -10.11 -8.50
CA MET A 194 6.13 -10.17 -8.33
C MET A 194 5.48 -11.32 -9.11
N SER A 195 6.27 -12.08 -9.89
CA SER A 195 5.82 -13.24 -10.67
C SER A 195 5.94 -14.59 -9.97
#